data_a00419a678e3ae0042039ef9a6aeb8bf
#
_entry.id   a00419a678e3ae0042039ef9a6aeb8bf
#
_cell.length_a   1.000
_cell.length_b   1.000
_cell.length_c   1.000
_cell.angle_alpha   90.00
_cell.angle_beta   90.00
_cell.angle_gamma   90.00
#
_symmetry.space_group_name_H-M   'P 1'
#
loop_
_entity.id
_entity.type
_entity.pdbx_description
1 polymer ?
#
loop_
_entity_poly.entity_id
_entity_poly.type
_entity_poly.pdbx_seq_one_letter_code
_entity_poly.pdbx_strand_id
1 'polypeptide(L)'
;MKTILKWVGSKSGLMPELIKHLPAGDRLVEPFAGSCAVMMNTDYPAYLVADVNPDLINLYRQVKEHTRPFIVVALSLFNQNKTEESYYQVRKDFNFNAALPLLERAAQFLYLNRHGYRGLCRYNKRGEFNNPYGNYKGPYFPLAEIEAFALKAQRATFECLSYSETLNMVRAGDVVYCDPPYHGTFTAYHTEGFSDDDQHSLACILLGISERNPVIVSNSDTLFTRSIFREFDLTKVTAARSVGVAAGDGKSAPEIIAVRSPKSSLAWSGFDMAADADYSTVAEVQP
;
A
#
# COMPACT_ATOMS: atom_id res chain seq x y z
N MET A 1 -13.61 -2.22 -1.60
CA MET A 1 -13.92 -1.01 -2.39
C MET A 1 -12.98 -0.91 -3.59
N LYS A 2 -13.40 -0.21 -4.66
CA LYS A 2 -12.52 0.08 -5.81
C LYS A 2 -11.57 1.24 -5.47
N THR A 3 -10.44 1.31 -6.19
CA THR A 3 -9.42 2.35 -5.99
C THR A 3 -9.54 3.47 -7.03
N ILE A 4 -9.01 4.66 -6.73
CA ILE A 4 -9.05 5.84 -7.63
C ILE A 4 -8.30 5.55 -8.93
N LEU A 5 -7.14 4.91 -8.83
CA LEU A 5 -6.25 4.61 -9.95
C LEU A 5 -6.44 3.17 -10.46
N LYS A 6 -6.16 2.98 -11.74
CA LYS A 6 -5.74 1.67 -12.25
C LYS A 6 -4.28 1.47 -11.85
N TRP A 7 -3.97 0.37 -11.18
CA TRP A 7 -2.61 0.13 -10.69
C TRP A 7 -2.20 -1.31 -10.93
N VAL A 8 -1.01 -1.50 -11.47
CA VAL A 8 -0.45 -2.84 -11.68
C VAL A 8 -0.12 -3.45 -10.32
N GLY A 9 -0.46 -4.72 -10.15
CA GLY A 9 -0.26 -5.39 -8.86
C GLY A 9 -1.28 -4.98 -7.78
N SER A 10 -2.33 -4.21 -8.11
CA SER A 10 -3.37 -3.86 -7.13
C SER A 10 -3.92 -5.10 -6.43
N LYS A 11 -3.94 -5.07 -5.10
CA LYS A 11 -4.40 -6.19 -4.27
C LYS A 11 -5.92 -6.35 -4.18
N SER A 12 -6.69 -5.55 -4.95
CA SER A 12 -8.15 -5.60 -4.91
C SER A 12 -8.71 -7.02 -5.13
N GLY A 13 -8.10 -7.82 -5.98
CA GLY A 13 -8.49 -9.21 -6.23
C GLY A 13 -8.08 -10.19 -5.12
N LEU A 14 -7.04 -9.86 -4.36
CA LEU A 14 -6.50 -10.69 -3.28
C LEU A 14 -7.11 -10.34 -1.91
N MET A 15 -7.83 -9.22 -1.81
CA MET A 15 -8.35 -8.71 -0.53
C MET A 15 -9.14 -9.74 0.30
N PRO A 16 -10.02 -10.60 -0.30
CA PRO A 16 -10.77 -11.59 0.50
C PRO A 16 -9.85 -12.57 1.24
N GLU A 17 -8.69 -12.89 0.69
CA GLU A 17 -7.71 -13.74 1.34
C GLU A 17 -6.81 -12.93 2.29
N LEU A 18 -6.30 -11.79 1.82
CA LEU A 18 -5.38 -10.95 2.59
C LEU A 18 -5.97 -10.49 3.93
N ILE A 19 -7.25 -10.12 3.97
CA ILE A 19 -7.94 -9.69 5.20
C ILE A 19 -7.85 -10.76 6.31
N LYS A 20 -7.85 -12.04 5.98
CA LYS A 20 -7.76 -13.13 6.96
C LYS A 20 -6.43 -13.13 7.73
N HIS A 21 -5.41 -12.51 7.17
CA HIS A 21 -4.06 -12.42 7.71
C HIS A 21 -3.76 -11.07 8.38
N LEU A 22 -4.64 -10.10 8.27
CA LEU A 22 -4.47 -8.76 8.85
C LEU A 22 -5.12 -8.70 10.24
N PRO A 23 -4.34 -8.74 11.33
CA PRO A 23 -4.89 -8.65 12.68
C PRO A 23 -5.36 -7.24 13.01
N ALA A 24 -6.07 -7.08 14.12
CA ALA A 24 -6.36 -5.77 14.69
C ALA A 24 -5.08 -5.07 15.14
N GLY A 25 -5.08 -3.74 15.13
CA GLY A 25 -3.97 -2.89 15.55
C GLY A 25 -4.37 -1.43 15.57
N ASP A 26 -3.51 -0.58 16.10
CA ASP A 26 -3.77 0.85 16.23
C ASP A 26 -3.60 1.59 14.91
N ARG A 27 -2.66 1.12 14.07
CA ARG A 27 -2.33 1.72 12.78
C ARG A 27 -1.84 0.66 11.80
N LEU A 28 -2.30 0.73 10.54
CA LEU A 28 -1.71 -0.02 9.44
C LEU A 28 -0.60 0.81 8.77
N VAL A 29 0.56 0.21 8.55
CA VAL A 29 1.71 0.80 7.85
C VAL A 29 1.88 0.11 6.51
N GLU A 30 1.77 0.88 5.41
CA GLU A 30 1.93 0.42 4.02
C GLU A 30 3.10 1.19 3.36
N PRO A 31 4.34 0.65 3.34
CA PRO A 31 5.50 1.33 2.73
C PRO A 31 5.55 1.23 1.21
N PHE A 32 4.63 0.48 0.60
CA PHE A 32 4.44 0.35 -0.85
C PHE A 32 2.95 0.56 -1.16
N ALA A 33 2.51 1.81 -1.08
CA ALA A 33 1.10 2.17 -1.12
C ALA A 33 0.38 1.79 -2.42
N GLY A 34 1.06 1.95 -3.55
CA GLY A 34 0.46 1.71 -4.85
C GLY A 34 -0.95 2.32 -4.95
N SER A 35 -1.97 1.52 -5.25
CA SER A 35 -3.36 2.00 -5.36
C SER A 35 -4.09 2.22 -4.04
N CYS A 36 -3.47 2.04 -2.88
CA CYS A 36 -4.09 2.04 -1.56
C CYS A 36 -5.22 1.00 -1.41
N ALA A 37 -5.12 -0.14 -2.10
CA ALA A 37 -6.19 -1.13 -2.09
C ALA A 37 -6.41 -1.72 -0.69
N VAL A 38 -5.36 -1.87 0.12
CA VAL A 38 -5.46 -2.43 1.47
C VAL A 38 -6.06 -1.40 2.42
N MET A 39 -5.55 -0.16 2.44
CA MET A 39 -6.17 0.93 3.20
C MET A 39 -7.67 1.04 2.91
N MET A 40 -8.07 1.01 1.64
CA MET A 40 -9.46 1.18 1.23
C MET A 40 -10.38 0.02 1.65
N ASN A 41 -9.85 -1.15 1.93
CA ASN A 41 -10.62 -2.36 2.24
C ASN A 41 -10.41 -2.89 3.67
N THR A 42 -9.73 -2.13 4.53
CA THR A 42 -9.54 -2.43 5.97
C THR A 42 -10.11 -1.30 6.83
N ASP A 43 -10.19 -1.50 8.14
CA ASP A 43 -10.78 -0.49 9.04
C ASP A 43 -9.93 -0.26 10.30
N TYR A 44 -8.66 0.13 10.09
CA TYR A 44 -7.79 0.54 11.19
C TYR A 44 -8.10 1.96 11.69
N PRO A 45 -7.83 2.25 12.97
CA PRO A 45 -7.97 3.60 13.52
C PRO A 45 -7.12 4.65 12.80
N ALA A 46 -5.91 4.28 12.36
CA ALA A 46 -4.99 5.14 11.62
C ALA A 46 -4.26 4.37 10.51
N TYR A 47 -3.68 5.10 9.57
CA TYR A 47 -2.86 4.57 8.47
C TYR A 47 -1.61 5.43 8.28
N LEU A 48 -0.46 4.78 8.08
CA LEU A 48 0.74 5.37 7.51
C LEU A 48 0.96 4.74 6.14
N VAL A 49 0.81 5.55 5.09
CA VAL A 49 0.79 5.11 3.70
C VAL A 49 1.91 5.82 2.97
N ALA A 50 2.87 5.08 2.48
CA ALA A 50 4.04 5.65 1.80
C ALA A 50 4.33 4.98 0.45
N ASP A 51 4.90 5.77 -0.43
CA ASP A 51 5.39 5.32 -1.73
C ASP A 51 6.52 6.26 -2.18
N VAL A 52 7.46 5.76 -2.96
CA VAL A 52 8.54 6.59 -3.52
C VAL A 52 8.08 7.47 -4.67
N ASN A 53 6.88 7.25 -5.22
CA ASN A 53 6.33 8.03 -6.32
C ASN A 53 5.71 9.34 -5.82
N PRO A 54 6.35 10.51 -6.08
CA PRO A 54 5.85 11.79 -5.58
C PRO A 54 4.51 12.20 -6.20
N ASP A 55 4.23 11.82 -7.45
CA ASP A 55 2.96 12.15 -8.12
C ASP A 55 1.80 11.38 -7.53
N LEU A 56 2.04 10.13 -7.14
CA LEU A 56 1.09 9.29 -6.44
C LEU A 56 0.73 9.86 -5.07
N ILE A 57 1.73 10.19 -4.28
CA ILE A 57 1.54 10.76 -2.94
C ILE A 57 0.90 12.14 -3.02
N ASN A 58 1.30 12.96 -4.00
CA ASN A 58 0.63 14.25 -4.25
C ASN A 58 -0.87 14.06 -4.55
N LEU A 59 -1.23 13.11 -5.42
CA LEU A 59 -2.63 12.81 -5.71
C LEU A 59 -3.42 12.50 -4.42
N TYR A 60 -2.89 11.64 -3.56
CA TYR A 60 -3.58 11.24 -2.34
C TYR A 60 -3.73 12.39 -1.34
N ARG A 61 -2.71 13.23 -1.20
CA ARG A 61 -2.75 14.45 -0.39
C ARG A 61 -3.79 15.44 -0.92
N GLN A 62 -3.80 15.69 -2.25
CA GLN A 62 -4.77 16.63 -2.84
C GLN A 62 -6.22 16.13 -2.73
N VAL A 63 -6.45 14.83 -2.90
CA VAL A 63 -7.79 14.25 -2.70
C VAL A 63 -8.22 14.35 -1.24
N LYS A 64 -7.33 14.13 -0.29
CA LYS A 64 -7.60 14.26 1.15
C LYS A 64 -7.94 15.69 1.56
N GLU A 65 -7.11 16.64 1.14
CA GLU A 65 -7.11 18.02 1.64
C GLU A 65 -8.04 18.93 0.84
N HIS A 66 -8.18 18.68 -0.46
CA HIS A 66 -8.86 19.53 -1.42
C HIS A 66 -9.86 18.76 -2.28
N THR A 67 -10.65 17.84 -1.71
CA THR A 67 -11.52 16.90 -2.43
C THR A 67 -12.41 17.59 -3.48
N ARG A 68 -13.15 18.62 -3.09
CA ARG A 68 -14.06 19.31 -4.03
C ARG A 68 -13.33 20.07 -5.13
N PRO A 69 -12.34 20.93 -4.83
CA PRO A 69 -11.52 21.56 -5.88
C PRO A 69 -10.88 20.55 -6.81
N PHE A 70 -10.33 19.44 -6.28
CA PHE A 70 -9.74 18.38 -7.08
C PHE A 70 -10.76 17.75 -8.05
N ILE A 71 -11.97 17.41 -7.59
CA ILE A 71 -13.03 16.85 -8.44
C ILE A 71 -13.35 17.81 -9.58
N VAL A 72 -13.51 19.10 -9.30
CA VAL A 72 -13.85 20.11 -10.31
C VAL A 72 -12.75 20.19 -11.39
N VAL A 73 -11.49 20.30 -10.99
CA VAL A 73 -10.35 20.40 -11.91
C VAL A 73 -10.20 19.12 -12.73
N ALA A 74 -10.23 17.96 -12.07
CA ALA A 74 -10.07 16.66 -12.74
C ALA A 74 -11.24 16.38 -13.71
N LEU A 75 -12.49 16.67 -13.33
CA LEU A 75 -13.66 16.49 -14.20
C LEU A 75 -13.61 17.40 -15.42
N SER A 76 -13.21 18.67 -15.23
CA SER A 76 -12.99 19.61 -16.34
C SER A 76 -11.96 19.07 -17.33
N LEU A 77 -10.84 18.55 -16.81
CA LEU A 77 -9.76 17.96 -17.62
C LEU A 77 -10.26 16.76 -18.45
N PHE A 78 -11.04 15.84 -17.84
CA PHE A 78 -11.65 14.70 -18.53
C PHE A 78 -12.65 15.10 -19.61
N ASN A 79 -13.42 16.18 -19.40
CA ASN A 79 -14.42 16.65 -20.35
C ASN A 79 -13.82 17.37 -21.56
N GLN A 80 -12.73 18.10 -21.35
CA GLN A 80 -12.08 18.92 -22.38
C GLN A 80 -11.08 18.14 -23.23
N ASN A 81 -10.46 17.09 -22.70
CA ASN A 81 -9.35 16.37 -23.34
C ASN A 81 -9.77 14.92 -23.67
N LYS A 82 -10.37 14.73 -24.85
CA LYS A 82 -10.94 13.44 -25.28
C LYS A 82 -10.19 12.80 -26.45
N THR A 83 -9.22 13.49 -27.03
CA THR A 83 -8.47 13.03 -28.22
C THR A 83 -7.06 12.59 -27.84
N GLU A 84 -6.42 11.88 -28.74
CA GLU A 84 -5.01 11.50 -28.60
C GLU A 84 -4.09 12.72 -28.52
N GLU A 85 -4.33 13.73 -29.33
CA GLU A 85 -3.56 14.98 -29.35
C GLU A 85 -3.64 15.68 -27.99
N SER A 86 -4.85 15.80 -27.45
CA SER A 86 -5.04 16.42 -26.13
C SER A 86 -4.39 15.61 -25.02
N TYR A 87 -4.40 14.28 -25.09
CA TYR A 87 -3.67 13.43 -24.15
C TYR A 87 -2.17 13.74 -24.16
N TYR A 88 -1.56 13.81 -25.34
CA TYR A 88 -0.12 14.10 -25.44
C TYR A 88 0.21 15.54 -25.03
N GLN A 89 -0.72 16.49 -25.22
CA GLN A 89 -0.54 17.85 -24.73
C GLN A 89 -0.57 17.90 -23.19
N VAL A 90 -1.53 17.22 -22.55
CA VAL A 90 -1.58 17.09 -21.07
C VAL A 90 -0.30 16.41 -20.55
N ARG A 91 0.15 15.33 -21.19
CA ARG A 91 1.39 14.64 -20.82
C ARG A 91 2.63 15.53 -20.96
N LYS A 92 2.69 16.37 -21.98
CA LYS A 92 3.78 17.34 -22.18
C LYS A 92 3.75 18.38 -21.06
N ASP A 93 2.59 18.92 -20.73
CA ASP A 93 2.43 19.89 -19.65
C ASP A 93 2.83 19.27 -18.31
N PHE A 94 2.35 18.07 -18.01
CA PHE A 94 2.71 17.32 -16.81
C PHE A 94 4.22 17.13 -16.64
N ASN A 95 4.93 16.84 -17.74
CA ASN A 95 6.37 16.56 -17.69
C ASN A 95 7.23 17.83 -17.64
N PHE A 96 6.81 18.92 -18.27
CA PHE A 96 7.71 20.05 -18.54
C PHE A 96 7.25 21.38 -17.93
N ASN A 97 6.05 21.46 -17.38
CA ASN A 97 5.59 22.66 -16.70
C ASN A 97 6.05 22.65 -15.22
N ALA A 98 7.20 23.26 -14.96
CA ALA A 98 7.76 23.37 -13.62
C ALA A 98 6.89 24.24 -12.67
N ALA A 99 6.02 25.10 -13.21
CA ALA A 99 5.11 25.94 -12.43
C ALA A 99 3.71 25.31 -12.23
N LEU A 100 3.51 24.05 -12.66
CA LEU A 100 2.22 23.38 -12.54
C LEU A 100 1.83 23.23 -11.06
N PRO A 101 0.71 23.82 -10.60
CA PRO A 101 0.27 23.71 -9.22
C PRO A 101 0.01 22.25 -8.82
N LEU A 102 0.20 21.91 -7.55
CA LEU A 102 0.09 20.53 -7.04
C LEU A 102 -1.30 19.93 -7.28
N LEU A 103 -2.35 20.73 -7.20
CA LEU A 103 -3.72 20.29 -7.43
C LEU A 103 -3.94 19.90 -8.90
N GLU A 104 -3.50 20.74 -9.83
CA GLU A 104 -3.58 20.50 -11.27
C GLU A 104 -2.70 19.32 -11.67
N ARG A 105 -1.50 19.21 -11.09
CA ARG A 105 -0.60 18.08 -11.29
C ARG A 105 -1.25 16.77 -10.85
N ALA A 106 -1.93 16.75 -9.71
CA ALA A 106 -2.68 15.59 -9.24
C ALA A 106 -3.83 15.21 -10.19
N ALA A 107 -4.57 16.21 -10.69
CA ALA A 107 -5.65 15.99 -11.65
C ALA A 107 -5.12 15.45 -12.99
N GLN A 108 -3.99 15.99 -13.48
CA GLN A 108 -3.32 15.49 -14.69
C GLN A 108 -2.79 14.07 -14.49
N PHE A 109 -2.25 13.72 -13.32
CA PHE A 109 -1.80 12.36 -13.02
C PHE A 109 -2.97 11.36 -13.08
N LEU A 110 -4.12 11.68 -12.46
CA LEU A 110 -5.33 10.87 -12.58
C LEU A 110 -5.79 10.74 -14.04
N TYR A 111 -5.82 11.84 -14.78
CA TYR A 111 -6.20 11.85 -16.20
C TYR A 111 -5.28 10.94 -17.02
N LEU A 112 -3.97 11.08 -16.88
CA LEU A 112 -2.97 10.29 -17.59
C LEU A 112 -3.06 8.79 -17.26
N ASN A 113 -3.33 8.45 -16.00
CA ASN A 113 -3.57 7.07 -15.62
C ASN A 113 -4.84 6.50 -16.27
N ARG A 114 -5.94 7.25 -16.29
CA ARG A 114 -7.23 6.75 -16.79
C ARG A 114 -7.32 6.71 -18.32
N HIS A 115 -6.62 7.60 -19.01
CA HIS A 115 -6.59 7.71 -20.48
C HIS A 115 -5.40 6.97 -21.08
N GLY A 116 -4.34 6.73 -20.31
CA GLY A 116 -3.15 6.02 -20.76
C GLY A 116 -3.34 4.52 -20.93
N TYR A 117 -2.52 3.93 -21.79
CA TYR A 117 -2.57 2.51 -22.12
C TYR A 117 -2.53 1.63 -20.86
N ARG A 118 -3.57 0.83 -20.67
CA ARG A 118 -3.78 -0.08 -19.52
C ARG A 118 -3.70 0.59 -18.13
N GLY A 119 -3.71 1.93 -18.04
CA GLY A 119 -3.57 2.64 -16.78
C GLY A 119 -2.18 2.52 -16.15
N LEU A 120 -1.15 2.30 -16.96
CA LEU A 120 0.22 2.21 -16.48
C LEU A 120 0.73 3.58 -16.03
N CYS A 121 1.34 3.63 -14.85
CA CYS A 121 2.12 4.79 -14.39
C CYS A 121 3.59 4.48 -14.65
N ARG A 122 4.08 4.84 -15.83
CA ARG A 122 5.43 4.53 -16.29
C ARG A 122 6.21 5.80 -16.54
N TYR A 123 7.43 5.82 -16.04
CA TYR A 123 8.40 6.90 -16.25
C TYR A 123 9.62 6.40 -17.00
N ASN A 124 10.24 7.25 -17.77
CA ASN A 124 11.53 6.97 -18.40
C ASN A 124 12.69 7.28 -17.42
N LYS A 125 13.94 6.98 -17.83
CA LYS A 125 15.13 7.24 -17.00
C LYS A 125 15.37 8.72 -16.66
N ARG A 126 14.66 9.65 -17.31
CA ARG A 126 14.71 11.08 -17.00
C ARG A 126 13.63 11.51 -16.01
N GLY A 127 12.81 10.57 -15.50
CA GLY A 127 11.69 10.88 -14.64
C GLY A 127 10.46 11.44 -15.37
N GLU A 128 10.39 11.35 -16.72
CA GLU A 128 9.27 11.82 -17.50
C GLU A 128 8.20 10.72 -17.62
N PHE A 129 6.95 11.05 -17.37
CA PHE A 129 5.81 10.15 -17.60
C PHE A 129 5.71 9.80 -19.10
N ASN A 130 5.79 8.52 -19.45
CA ASN A 130 5.92 8.09 -20.84
C ASN A 130 4.92 7.02 -21.28
N ASN A 131 3.82 6.84 -20.55
CA ASN A 131 2.77 5.93 -20.99
C ASN A 131 2.06 6.46 -22.24
N PRO A 132 1.81 5.64 -23.28
CA PRO A 132 1.09 6.08 -24.47
C PRO A 132 -0.41 6.21 -24.23
N TYR A 133 -1.11 6.86 -25.15
CA TYR A 133 -2.57 6.94 -25.17
C TYR A 133 -3.22 5.55 -25.26
N GLY A 134 -4.29 5.33 -24.52
CA GLY A 134 -4.94 4.03 -24.39
C GLY A 134 -6.09 3.78 -25.36
N ASN A 135 -6.51 4.81 -26.13
CA ASN A 135 -7.61 4.74 -27.11
C ASN A 135 -8.91 4.15 -26.56
N TYR A 136 -9.35 4.58 -25.36
CA TYR A 136 -10.59 4.14 -24.75
C TYR A 136 -11.81 4.95 -25.23
N LYS A 137 -12.93 4.30 -25.49
CA LYS A 137 -14.23 4.94 -25.78
C LYS A 137 -14.86 5.53 -24.49
N GLY A 138 -14.37 6.65 -24.00
CA GLY A 138 -14.84 7.30 -22.78
C GLY A 138 -14.24 6.69 -21.51
N PRO A 139 -13.05 7.15 -21.10
CA PRO A 139 -12.42 6.73 -19.85
C PRO A 139 -13.30 7.06 -18.65
N TYR A 140 -13.44 6.08 -17.74
CA TYR A 140 -14.26 6.22 -16.54
C TYR A 140 -13.65 7.24 -15.57
N PHE A 141 -14.44 8.26 -15.20
CA PHE A 141 -14.11 9.18 -14.14
C PHE A 141 -14.51 8.59 -12.77
N PRO A 142 -13.58 8.36 -11.83
CA PRO A 142 -13.84 7.60 -10.62
C PRO A 142 -14.40 8.46 -9.48
N LEU A 143 -15.52 9.15 -9.69
CA LEU A 143 -16.09 10.09 -8.71
C LEU A 143 -16.40 9.41 -7.37
N ALA A 144 -17.10 8.29 -7.39
CA ALA A 144 -17.47 7.58 -6.17
C ALA A 144 -16.24 7.07 -5.40
N GLU A 145 -15.20 6.61 -6.13
CA GLU A 145 -13.95 6.17 -5.54
C GLU A 145 -13.16 7.34 -4.92
N ILE A 146 -13.18 8.53 -5.55
CA ILE A 146 -12.54 9.73 -5.02
C ILE A 146 -13.22 10.16 -3.71
N GLU A 147 -14.55 10.21 -3.68
CA GLU A 147 -15.32 10.58 -2.49
C GLU A 147 -15.10 9.57 -1.34
N ALA A 148 -15.16 8.27 -1.63
CA ALA A 148 -14.88 7.23 -0.65
C ALA A 148 -13.45 7.28 -0.12
N PHE A 149 -12.48 7.53 -1.00
CA PHE A 149 -11.07 7.70 -0.62
C PHE A 149 -10.89 8.93 0.28
N ALA A 150 -11.47 10.06 -0.07
CA ALA A 150 -11.36 11.29 0.71
C ALA A 150 -11.85 11.12 2.15
N LEU A 151 -12.94 10.38 2.36
CA LEU A 151 -13.44 10.05 3.70
C LEU A 151 -12.44 9.15 4.46
N LYS A 152 -11.95 8.09 3.82
CA LYS A 152 -11.00 7.14 4.43
C LYS A 152 -9.66 7.80 4.73
N ALA A 153 -9.19 8.66 3.83
CA ALA A 153 -7.92 9.37 3.91
C ALA A 153 -7.80 10.31 5.12
N GLN A 154 -8.92 10.70 5.76
CA GLN A 154 -8.87 11.54 6.97
C GLN A 154 -8.09 10.86 8.11
N ARG A 155 -8.07 9.52 8.14
CA ARG A 155 -7.30 8.72 9.10
C ARG A 155 -5.90 8.35 8.62
N ALA A 156 -5.49 8.78 7.42
CA ALA A 156 -4.23 8.40 6.81
C ALA A 156 -3.22 9.56 6.79
N THR A 157 -1.96 9.23 7.04
CA THR A 157 -0.80 10.07 6.72
C THR A 157 -0.17 9.53 5.46
N PHE A 158 0.06 10.41 4.46
CA PHE A 158 0.68 10.06 3.19
C PHE A 158 2.09 10.62 3.12
N GLU A 159 3.10 9.75 2.93
CA GLU A 159 4.51 10.15 2.90
C GLU A 159 5.19 9.70 1.61
N CYS A 160 5.98 10.60 1.02
CA CYS A 160 6.83 10.27 -0.13
C CYS A 160 8.20 9.83 0.40
N LEU A 161 8.31 8.57 0.75
CA LEU A 161 9.47 7.97 1.41
C LEU A 161 9.78 6.60 0.81
N SER A 162 11.04 6.18 0.94
CA SER A 162 11.43 4.79 0.68
C SER A 162 10.80 3.85 1.72
N TYR A 163 10.80 2.54 1.40
CA TYR A 163 10.31 1.54 2.34
C TYR A 163 11.13 1.51 3.63
N SER A 164 12.45 1.71 3.55
CA SER A 164 13.33 1.70 4.72
C SER A 164 13.06 2.88 5.64
N GLU A 165 12.89 4.09 5.09
CA GLU A 165 12.50 5.27 5.86
C GLU A 165 11.13 5.08 6.51
N THR A 166 10.16 4.55 5.77
CA THR A 166 8.81 4.29 6.29
C THR A 166 8.82 3.24 7.40
N LEU A 167 9.57 2.15 7.24
CA LEU A 167 9.67 1.09 8.24
C LEU A 167 10.37 1.55 9.52
N ASN A 168 11.26 2.56 9.45
CA ASN A 168 11.84 3.19 10.64
C ASN A 168 10.81 4.00 11.45
N MET A 169 9.64 4.31 10.90
CA MET A 169 8.53 4.99 11.59
C MET A 169 7.57 4.04 12.29
N VAL A 170 7.79 2.72 12.20
CA VAL A 170 6.97 1.70 12.86
C VAL A 170 7.13 1.79 14.38
N ARG A 171 6.00 1.74 15.08
CA ARG A 171 5.91 1.82 16.54
C ARG A 171 5.07 0.69 17.11
N ALA A 172 5.09 0.52 18.41
CA ALA A 172 4.25 -0.46 19.09
C ALA A 172 2.75 -0.25 18.76
N GLY A 173 2.01 -1.33 18.55
CA GLY A 173 0.59 -1.31 18.15
C GLY A 173 0.36 -1.23 16.63
N ASP A 174 1.40 -0.97 15.83
CA ASP A 174 1.27 -0.99 14.37
C ASP A 174 1.17 -2.42 13.83
N VAL A 175 0.43 -2.56 12.72
CA VAL A 175 0.45 -3.71 11.82
C VAL A 175 1.14 -3.29 10.54
N VAL A 176 2.11 -4.07 10.06
CA VAL A 176 2.87 -3.75 8.84
C VAL A 176 2.42 -4.64 7.70
N TYR A 177 2.01 -4.04 6.59
CA TYR A 177 1.72 -4.73 5.35
C TYR A 177 2.65 -4.25 4.23
N CYS A 178 3.44 -5.16 3.66
CA CYS A 178 4.36 -4.90 2.57
C CYS A 178 3.94 -5.60 1.28
N ASP A 179 3.90 -4.83 0.19
CA ASP A 179 3.63 -5.29 -1.18
C ASP A 179 4.72 -4.76 -2.12
N PRO A 180 5.97 -5.23 -1.96
CA PRO A 180 7.09 -4.74 -2.77
C PRO A 180 6.93 -5.14 -4.23
N PRO A 181 7.69 -4.54 -5.16
CA PRO A 181 7.84 -5.07 -6.51
C PRO A 181 8.23 -6.56 -6.45
N TYR A 182 7.47 -7.42 -7.14
CA TYR A 182 7.60 -8.87 -7.01
C TYR A 182 8.88 -9.41 -7.64
N HIS A 183 9.55 -10.32 -6.95
CA HIS A 183 10.71 -11.03 -7.47
C HIS A 183 10.37 -11.79 -8.77
N GLY A 184 11.27 -11.70 -9.76
CA GLY A 184 11.12 -12.36 -11.05
C GLY A 184 10.05 -11.77 -11.97
N THR A 185 9.43 -10.63 -11.60
CA THR A 185 8.51 -9.90 -12.47
C THR A 185 9.20 -8.69 -13.09
N PHE A 186 8.84 -8.37 -14.35
CA PHE A 186 9.41 -7.22 -15.03
C PHE A 186 8.87 -5.93 -14.42
N THR A 187 9.69 -5.23 -13.64
CA THR A 187 9.34 -4.00 -12.93
C THR A 187 9.78 -2.76 -13.70
N ALA A 188 9.18 -2.52 -14.88
CA ALA A 188 9.46 -1.31 -15.69
C ALA A 188 8.90 -0.01 -15.06
N TYR A 189 8.52 -0.02 -13.78
CA TYR A 189 7.84 1.10 -13.11
C TYR A 189 8.80 2.03 -12.37
N HIS A 190 9.99 1.56 -12.02
CA HIS A 190 11.05 2.37 -11.42
C HIS A 190 12.30 2.33 -12.29
N THR A 191 12.99 3.44 -12.35
CA THR A 191 14.20 3.63 -13.17
C THR A 191 15.35 2.69 -12.78
N GLU A 192 15.37 2.20 -11.54
CA GLU A 192 16.44 1.34 -11.00
C GLU A 192 15.97 -0.09 -10.65
N GLY A 193 14.66 -0.39 -10.72
CA GLY A 193 14.13 -1.70 -10.35
C GLY A 193 14.13 -1.95 -8.83
N PHE A 194 13.75 -3.18 -8.42
CA PHE A 194 13.83 -3.67 -7.04
C PHE A 194 14.63 -4.98 -7.12
N SER A 195 15.88 -4.93 -6.69
CA SER A 195 16.85 -6.00 -6.87
C SER A 195 16.65 -7.13 -5.85
N ASP A 196 17.38 -8.24 -6.04
CA ASP A 196 17.42 -9.33 -5.05
C ASP A 196 18.02 -8.87 -3.72
N ASP A 197 18.99 -7.93 -3.76
CA ASP A 197 19.54 -7.33 -2.55
C ASP A 197 18.52 -6.45 -1.83
N ASP A 198 17.67 -5.72 -2.55
CA ASP A 198 16.56 -4.97 -1.96
C ASP A 198 15.52 -5.89 -1.32
N GLN A 199 15.18 -7.00 -2.00
CA GLN A 199 14.29 -8.03 -1.45
C GLN A 199 14.85 -8.61 -0.15
N HIS A 200 16.14 -8.91 -0.13
CA HIS A 200 16.82 -9.48 1.04
C HIS A 200 16.88 -8.47 2.19
N SER A 201 17.25 -7.22 1.90
CA SER A 201 17.29 -6.12 2.86
C SER A 201 15.90 -5.87 3.48
N LEU A 202 14.84 -5.85 2.65
CA LEU A 202 13.47 -5.74 3.12
C LEU A 202 13.12 -6.90 4.08
N ALA A 203 13.42 -8.14 3.70
CA ALA A 203 13.12 -9.31 4.52
C ALA A 203 13.83 -9.25 5.88
N CYS A 204 15.10 -8.80 5.93
CA CYS A 204 15.84 -8.60 7.18
C CYS A 204 15.21 -7.53 8.09
N ILE A 205 14.82 -6.38 7.52
CA ILE A 205 14.17 -5.32 8.28
C ILE A 205 12.84 -5.82 8.85
N LEU A 206 12.02 -6.48 8.02
CA LEU A 206 10.72 -7.00 8.42
C LEU A 206 10.82 -8.09 9.48
N LEU A 207 11.84 -8.93 9.41
CA LEU A 207 12.14 -9.93 10.45
C LEU A 207 12.40 -9.25 11.80
N GLY A 208 13.21 -8.19 11.83
CA GLY A 208 13.45 -7.41 13.05
C GLY A 208 12.18 -6.74 13.60
N ILE A 209 11.34 -6.16 12.74
CA ILE A 209 10.06 -5.55 13.13
C ILE A 209 9.10 -6.61 13.69
N SER A 210 9.09 -7.81 13.12
CA SER A 210 8.17 -8.88 13.50
C SER A 210 8.36 -9.41 14.93
N GLU A 211 9.45 -9.08 15.58
CA GLU A 211 9.65 -9.39 17.00
C GLU A 211 8.71 -8.60 17.93
N ARG A 212 8.15 -7.47 17.44
CA ARG A 212 7.29 -6.56 18.23
C ARG A 212 5.95 -6.24 17.57
N ASN A 213 5.84 -6.40 16.27
CA ASN A 213 4.69 -6.00 15.46
C ASN A 213 4.26 -7.13 14.53
N PRO A 214 2.96 -7.32 14.27
CA PRO A 214 2.52 -8.18 13.17
C PRO A 214 3.00 -7.66 11.82
N VAL A 215 3.61 -8.54 11.03
CA VAL A 215 4.13 -8.25 9.68
C VAL A 215 3.51 -9.21 8.68
N ILE A 216 2.97 -8.65 7.61
CA ILE A 216 2.37 -9.38 6.50
C ILE A 216 3.03 -8.91 5.21
N VAL A 217 3.45 -9.85 4.37
CA VAL A 217 4.11 -9.55 3.08
C VAL A 217 3.46 -10.33 1.97
N SER A 218 3.17 -9.68 0.85
CA SER A 218 2.81 -10.34 -0.40
C SER A 218 4.01 -10.39 -1.35
N ASN A 219 4.24 -11.52 -2.02
CA ASN A 219 5.27 -11.62 -3.05
C ASN A 219 4.95 -12.77 -4.03
N SER A 220 5.74 -12.91 -5.13
CA SER A 220 5.68 -14.07 -6.00
C SER A 220 6.12 -15.33 -5.27
N ASP A 221 5.53 -16.48 -5.60
CA ASP A 221 5.92 -17.79 -5.07
C ASP A 221 7.13 -18.33 -5.85
N THR A 222 8.34 -18.03 -5.38
CA THR A 222 9.61 -18.51 -5.96
C THR A 222 10.48 -19.16 -4.87
N LEU A 223 11.47 -19.95 -5.28
CA LEU A 223 12.43 -20.52 -4.32
C LEU A 223 13.18 -19.42 -3.55
N PHE A 224 13.49 -18.31 -4.22
CA PHE A 224 14.16 -17.17 -3.60
C PHE A 224 13.28 -16.52 -2.53
N THR A 225 12.03 -16.16 -2.85
CA THR A 225 11.12 -15.52 -1.88
C THR A 225 10.80 -16.42 -0.69
N ARG A 226 10.63 -17.74 -0.94
CA ARG A 226 10.49 -18.72 0.14
C ARG A 226 11.73 -18.81 1.03
N SER A 227 12.93 -18.63 0.47
CA SER A 227 14.18 -18.68 1.25
C SER A 227 14.37 -17.45 2.15
N ILE A 228 14.09 -16.25 1.63
CA ILE A 228 14.24 -15.00 2.41
C ILE A 228 13.15 -14.82 3.48
N PHE A 229 11.94 -15.38 3.25
CA PHE A 229 10.84 -15.38 4.22
C PHE A 229 10.66 -16.70 4.97
N ARG A 230 11.71 -17.56 5.06
CA ARG A 230 11.62 -18.88 5.71
C ARG A 230 11.23 -18.85 7.20
N GLU A 231 11.44 -17.71 7.88
CA GLU A 231 11.08 -17.48 9.28
C GLU A 231 9.62 -17.00 9.44
N PHE A 232 8.87 -16.88 8.34
CA PHE A 232 7.47 -16.48 8.28
C PHE A 232 6.60 -17.67 7.96
N ASP A 233 5.35 -17.64 8.42
CA ASP A 233 4.32 -18.59 8.00
C ASP A 233 3.89 -18.25 6.57
N LEU A 234 4.12 -19.18 5.63
CA LEU A 234 3.89 -18.96 4.21
C LEU A 234 2.56 -19.60 3.77
N THR A 235 1.62 -18.77 3.33
CA THR A 235 0.37 -19.22 2.68
C THR A 235 0.48 -19.00 1.18
N LYS A 236 0.30 -20.09 0.40
CA LYS A 236 0.23 -20.01 -1.06
C LYS A 236 -1.14 -19.53 -1.49
N VAL A 237 -1.17 -18.53 -2.36
CA VAL A 237 -2.39 -17.98 -2.93
C VAL A 237 -2.27 -17.91 -4.45
N THR A 238 -3.41 -17.78 -5.13
CA THR A 238 -3.45 -17.66 -6.57
C THR A 238 -4.14 -16.36 -6.93
N ALA A 239 -3.41 -15.42 -7.51
CA ALA A 239 -3.95 -14.14 -7.92
C ALA A 239 -4.19 -14.09 -9.43
N ALA A 240 -5.36 -13.58 -9.84
CA ALA A 240 -5.64 -13.30 -11.25
C ALA A 240 -4.83 -12.06 -11.68
N ARG A 241 -3.95 -12.19 -12.66
CA ARG A 241 -3.22 -11.05 -13.25
C ARG A 241 -4.12 -10.29 -14.22
N SER A 242 -4.47 -9.07 -13.89
CA SER A 242 -5.34 -8.21 -14.72
C SER A 242 -4.57 -7.28 -15.67
N VAL A 243 -3.26 -7.08 -15.46
CA VAL A 243 -2.45 -6.12 -16.23
C VAL A 243 -1.08 -6.72 -16.55
N GLY A 244 -0.61 -6.57 -17.79
CA GLY A 244 0.73 -7.01 -18.22
C GLY A 244 0.76 -8.29 -19.05
N VAL A 245 -0.38 -9.01 -19.22
CA VAL A 245 -0.49 -10.19 -20.08
C VAL A 245 -1.23 -9.81 -21.35
N ALA A 246 -0.82 -10.38 -22.50
CA ALA A 246 -1.55 -10.22 -23.77
C ALA A 246 -3.02 -10.64 -23.57
N ALA A 247 -3.95 -9.92 -24.20
CA ALA A 247 -5.37 -10.22 -24.09
C ALA A 247 -5.63 -11.68 -24.51
N GLY A 248 -6.09 -12.51 -23.56
CA GLY A 248 -6.37 -13.93 -23.80
C GLY A 248 -5.66 -14.91 -22.88
N ASP A 249 -4.53 -14.55 -22.30
CA ASP A 249 -3.83 -15.41 -21.33
C ASP A 249 -4.26 -15.05 -19.89
N GLY A 250 -5.40 -15.57 -19.46
CA GLY A 250 -5.84 -15.53 -18.06
C GLY A 250 -4.93 -16.36 -17.14
N LYS A 251 -3.62 -16.12 -17.15
CA LYS A 251 -2.66 -16.83 -16.30
C LYS A 251 -2.72 -16.27 -14.91
N SER A 252 -3.24 -17.07 -13.99
CA SER A 252 -3.01 -16.87 -12.56
C SER A 252 -1.53 -17.11 -12.26
N ALA A 253 -0.94 -16.26 -11.45
CA ALA A 253 0.41 -16.49 -10.96
C ALA A 253 0.37 -16.94 -9.50
N PRO A 254 1.21 -17.90 -9.12
CA PRO A 254 1.35 -18.26 -7.72
C PRO A 254 2.00 -17.12 -6.95
N GLU A 255 1.35 -16.75 -5.86
CA GLU A 255 1.86 -15.75 -4.90
C GLU A 255 1.94 -16.38 -3.51
N ILE A 256 2.72 -15.77 -2.64
CA ILE A 256 2.76 -16.09 -1.22
C ILE A 256 2.26 -14.89 -0.41
N ILE A 257 1.57 -15.19 0.69
CA ILE A 257 1.40 -14.29 1.81
C ILE A 257 2.27 -14.84 2.93
N ALA A 258 3.29 -14.08 3.32
CA ALA A 258 4.18 -14.38 4.41
C ALA A 258 3.73 -13.60 5.65
N VAL A 259 3.49 -14.29 6.76
CA VAL A 259 2.96 -13.70 8.01
C VAL A 259 3.90 -14.03 9.15
N ARG A 260 4.22 -13.03 9.95
CA ARG A 260 4.89 -13.24 11.23
C ARG A 260 4.33 -12.28 12.26
N SER A 261 3.94 -12.82 13.41
CA SER A 261 3.49 -12.04 14.57
C SER A 261 4.47 -12.19 15.71
N PRO A 262 4.55 -11.23 16.63
CA PRO A 262 5.32 -11.38 17.85
C PRO A 262 4.94 -12.68 18.54
N LYS A 263 5.93 -13.42 19.00
CA LYS A 263 5.65 -14.54 19.91
C LYS A 263 4.94 -13.95 21.11
N SER A 264 3.71 -14.37 21.38
CA SER A 264 3.01 -13.97 22.59
C SER A 264 3.98 -14.20 23.75
N SER A 265 4.42 -13.12 24.42
CA SER A 265 5.00 -13.27 25.74
C SER A 265 3.94 -14.06 26.50
N LEU A 266 4.28 -15.28 26.91
CA LEU A 266 3.46 -16.08 27.80
C LEU A 266 2.87 -15.11 28.83
N ALA A 267 1.56 -14.98 28.82
CA ALA A 267 0.87 -14.29 29.89
C ALA A 267 1.46 -14.86 31.18
N TRP A 268 2.10 -14.03 31.95
CA TRP A 268 2.38 -14.32 33.33
C TRP A 268 1.02 -14.53 33.95
N SER A 269 0.53 -15.78 33.92
CA SER A 269 -0.57 -16.23 34.73
C SER A 269 -0.12 -15.98 36.16
N GLY A 270 -0.78 -15.01 36.78
CA GLY A 270 -0.45 -14.54 38.10
C GLY A 270 -0.11 -15.68 39.04
N PHE A 271 0.99 -15.52 39.73
CA PHE A 271 1.17 -16.20 41.00
C PHE A 271 0.02 -15.76 41.87
N ASP A 272 -0.93 -16.67 42.05
CA ASP A 272 -1.91 -16.64 43.13
C ASP A 272 -1.11 -16.75 44.44
N MET A 273 -0.77 -15.61 45.02
CA MET A 273 -0.36 -15.53 46.43
C MET A 273 -1.63 -15.59 47.27
N ALA A 274 -2.27 -16.74 47.29
CA ALA A 274 -3.11 -17.10 48.40
C ALA A 274 -2.16 -17.44 49.57
N ALA A 275 -1.73 -16.43 50.28
CA ALA A 275 -1.06 -16.63 51.56
C ALA A 275 -2.15 -16.73 52.62
N ASP A 276 -2.43 -17.96 53.01
CA ASP A 276 -2.90 -18.24 54.36
C ASP A 276 -1.95 -17.64 55.39
N ALA A 277 -2.39 -16.62 56.07
CA ALA A 277 -1.79 -16.16 57.32
C ALA A 277 -2.91 -15.97 58.30
N ASP A 278 -3.31 -17.08 58.90
CA ASP A 278 -4.06 -17.13 60.13
C ASP A 278 -3.12 -16.68 61.29
N TYR A 279 -3.35 -15.48 61.83
CA TYR A 279 -2.77 -15.01 63.07
C TYR A 279 -3.90 -14.66 64.03
N SER A 280 -4.57 -15.72 64.54
CA SER A 280 -5.30 -15.66 65.79
C SER A 280 -4.43 -16.34 66.84
N THR A 281 -3.88 -15.61 67.76
CA THR A 281 -3.69 -15.87 69.20
C THR A 281 -2.46 -15.14 69.73
N VAL A 282 -2.65 -14.03 70.42
CA VAL A 282 -1.80 -13.67 71.54
C VAL A 282 -2.71 -13.09 72.64
N ALA A 283 -2.72 -13.85 73.74
CA ALA A 283 -3.48 -13.58 74.96
C ALA A 283 -3.04 -12.32 75.70
N GLU A 284 -4.04 -11.75 76.35
CA GLU A 284 -3.91 -10.79 77.47
C GLU A 284 -2.90 -11.19 78.52
N VAL A 285 -2.08 -10.22 78.96
CA VAL A 285 -1.62 -10.18 80.40
C VAL A 285 -1.62 -8.71 80.80
N GLN A 286 -2.52 -8.37 81.76
CA GLN A 286 -2.44 -7.28 82.70
C GLN A 286 -1.66 -7.76 83.98
N PRO A 287 -1.28 -6.86 84.87
CA PRO A 287 -1.68 -5.50 85.17
C PRO A 287 -0.64 -4.43 84.90
#